data_ce9b8aa8021ca219e1e0a82675600bfa
#
_entry.id   ce9b8aa8021ca219e1e0a82675600bfa
#
_cell.length_a   1.000
_cell.length_b   1.000
_cell.length_c   1.000
_cell.angle_alpha   90.00
_cell.angle_beta   90.00
_cell.angle_gamma   90.00
#
_symmetry.space_group_name_H-M   'P 1'
#
loop_
_entity.id
_entity.type
_entity.pdbx_description
1 polymer ?
#
loop_
_entity_poly.entity_id
_entity_poly.type
_entity_poly.pdbx_seq_one_letter_code
_entity_poly.pdbx_strand_id
1 'polypeptide(L)'
;MNRGNQDFYYMSTVIEVTAEDEETLERNVSDVITLCASMDMVCKRADYKHEQGFLSLLPTVSLDADLERKSRRNVLTDSLAAAFPFSSFEVFDPEGIFIGLIKYNYSVAILDFFVADNYSIANACILGMTGAGKPFLMQIMALRLRQQGIQVFILAPLKGHEFAEVCNMIGGKYIRIAPSSMDCINIMEIRKRTLNTNYEIHGVRRNDSILAEKIQNLIIFFSLIKNDITQNELNLIDGAIVRTYKTFGITYDNDSLFDKDGRFKKMPTLKDLYNELLSKDKTKDLALMIEKFAVGSLSTLGGSTNVDLDNKYIVIDISEMNEHLKALGMFIALDFVWDKAKESCIQKKVIFMDELWKLIGTAGNRLAADYVLEIFKVIRGYGGSAIAATQDISDFFALDDGKYGKAIINASRIKFILQLEEDEAFTVQKHLSLSDEETMQIIRNNRGEALLCANRNKIVIDIKASPYIYNAITTKRSDLEKKRKRKMEEREQYDN
;
A
#
# COMPACT_ATOMS: atom_id res chain seq x y z
N MET A 1 49.23 15.76 1.17
CA MET A 1 47.99 16.52 1.04
C MET A 1 47.70 16.78 -0.43
N ASN A 2 47.29 15.81 -1.21
CA ASN A 2 46.90 16.01 -2.62
C ASN A 2 46.08 14.81 -3.11
N ARG A 3 44.96 14.53 -2.44
CA ARG A 3 43.95 13.60 -2.95
C ARG A 3 42.55 14.15 -2.57
N GLY A 4 41.96 14.91 -3.47
CA GLY A 4 40.64 15.43 -3.42
C GLY A 4 40.62 16.97 -3.42
N ASN A 5 39.71 17.57 -4.16
CA ASN A 5 39.38 19.01 -4.20
C ASN A 5 38.81 19.47 -2.85
N GLN A 6 39.58 19.42 -1.76
CA GLN A 6 39.17 19.80 -0.42
C GLN A 6 39.96 21.05 0.00
N ASP A 7 39.23 22.13 0.21
CA ASP A 7 39.77 23.35 0.80
C ASP A 7 39.67 23.32 2.33
N PHE A 8 40.40 24.20 2.96
CA PHE A 8 40.50 24.30 4.41
C PHE A 8 39.82 25.55 4.93
N TYR A 9 38.90 25.36 5.89
CA TYR A 9 38.11 26.45 6.45
C TYR A 9 38.28 26.55 7.96
N TYR A 10 37.96 27.72 8.50
CA TYR A 10 37.79 27.95 9.93
C TYR A 10 36.30 28.06 10.23
N MET A 11 35.80 27.21 11.12
CA MET A 11 34.43 27.22 11.58
C MET A 11 34.36 27.56 13.06
N SER A 12 33.47 28.48 13.44
CA SER A 12 33.11 28.77 14.81
C SER A 12 31.62 28.59 15.00
N THR A 13 31.20 27.94 16.09
CA THR A 13 29.79 27.76 16.44
C THR A 13 29.53 28.48 17.77
N VAL A 14 28.52 29.34 17.78
CA VAL A 14 28.05 30.06 18.97
C VAL A 14 26.58 29.68 19.17
N ILE A 15 26.19 29.29 20.39
CA ILE A 15 24.84 28.92 20.76
C ILE A 15 24.33 29.92 21.79
N GLU A 16 23.19 30.55 21.52
CA GLU A 16 22.46 31.38 22.47
C GLU A 16 21.43 30.55 23.20
N VAL A 17 21.39 30.68 24.52
CA VAL A 17 20.38 30.07 25.39
C VAL A 17 19.68 31.17 26.14
N THR A 18 18.36 31.25 26.06
CA THR A 18 17.53 32.24 26.74
C THR A 18 16.51 31.56 27.64
N ALA A 19 16.11 32.26 28.71
CA ALA A 19 15.05 31.84 29.62
C ALA A 19 14.42 33.07 30.32
N GLU A 20 13.26 32.87 30.93
CA GLU A 20 12.55 33.94 31.65
C GLU A 20 13.12 34.19 33.05
N ASP A 21 13.78 33.20 33.64
CA ASP A 21 14.40 33.27 34.98
C ASP A 21 15.78 32.58 34.98
N GLU A 22 16.59 32.91 36.00
CA GLU A 22 17.96 32.45 36.11
C GLU A 22 18.06 30.94 36.37
N GLU A 23 17.14 30.34 37.14
CA GLU A 23 17.15 28.93 37.47
C GLU A 23 16.86 28.09 36.19
N THR A 24 15.89 28.52 35.41
CA THR A 24 15.56 27.90 34.13
C THR A 24 16.69 28.07 33.11
N LEU A 25 17.37 29.23 33.09
CA LEU A 25 18.52 29.49 32.25
C LEU A 25 19.68 28.51 32.57
N GLU A 26 20.05 28.37 33.81
CA GLU A 26 21.12 27.46 34.23
C GLU A 26 20.82 25.99 33.86
N ARG A 27 19.56 25.57 34.06
CA ARG A 27 19.11 24.24 33.65
C ARG A 27 19.22 24.06 32.13
N ASN A 28 18.71 24.99 31.32
CA ASN A 28 18.75 24.93 29.86
C ASN A 28 20.20 24.93 29.36
N VAL A 29 21.09 25.70 29.95
CA VAL A 29 22.52 25.71 29.62
C VAL A 29 23.17 24.35 29.91
N SER A 30 22.84 23.75 31.08
CA SER A 30 23.32 22.41 31.44
C SER A 30 22.83 21.34 30.47
N ASP A 31 21.56 21.42 30.05
CA ASP A 31 20.97 20.51 29.10
C ASP A 31 21.65 20.58 27.71
N VAL A 32 21.93 21.81 27.22
CA VAL A 32 22.67 22.03 25.97
C VAL A 32 24.08 21.48 26.06
N ILE A 33 24.80 21.71 27.16
CA ILE A 33 26.16 21.18 27.37
C ILE A 33 26.12 19.65 27.39
N THR A 34 25.15 19.04 28.06
CA THR A 34 24.97 17.58 28.12
C THR A 34 24.65 17.00 26.77
N LEU A 35 23.77 17.67 26.00
CA LEU A 35 23.43 17.26 24.65
C LEU A 35 24.66 17.32 23.73
N CYS A 36 25.42 18.40 23.76
CA CYS A 36 26.67 18.51 23.00
C CYS A 36 27.67 17.40 23.38
N ALA A 37 27.81 17.13 24.68
CA ALA A 37 28.70 16.05 25.14
C ALA A 37 28.26 14.66 24.66
N SER A 38 26.96 14.40 24.55
CA SER A 38 26.43 13.14 24.03
C SER A 38 26.73 12.93 22.53
N MET A 39 27.11 14.02 21.82
CA MET A 39 27.52 14.02 20.41
C MET A 39 29.05 14.17 20.24
N ASP A 40 29.83 13.87 21.28
CA ASP A 40 31.29 14.05 21.29
C ASP A 40 31.74 15.50 21.02
N MET A 41 30.88 16.48 21.28
CA MET A 41 31.21 17.91 21.13
C MET A 41 31.47 18.55 22.49
N VAL A 42 32.56 19.34 22.59
CA VAL A 42 32.88 20.10 23.77
C VAL A 42 32.27 21.50 23.70
N CYS A 43 31.19 21.72 24.41
CA CYS A 43 30.56 23.04 24.58
C CYS A 43 31.12 23.73 25.82
N LYS A 44 31.46 25.03 25.73
CA LYS A 44 31.95 25.83 26.84
C LYS A 44 31.13 27.10 26.97
N ARG A 45 30.86 27.50 28.22
CA ARG A 45 30.21 28.79 28.51
C ARG A 45 31.14 29.94 28.12
N ALA A 46 30.55 30.99 27.59
CA ALA A 46 31.22 32.23 27.25
C ALA A 46 31.02 33.26 28.37
N ASP A 47 31.42 32.89 29.61
CA ASP A 47 31.27 33.77 30.78
C ASP A 47 31.91 35.12 30.54
N TYR A 48 31.23 36.17 30.99
CA TYR A 48 31.62 37.59 30.81
C TYR A 48 31.73 38.05 29.34
N LYS A 49 31.19 37.29 28.37
CA LYS A 49 31.20 37.57 26.94
C LYS A 49 29.79 37.51 26.34
N HIS A 50 28.75 37.69 27.14
CA HIS A 50 27.36 37.57 26.70
C HIS A 50 27.00 38.58 25.61
N GLU A 51 27.41 39.88 25.80
CA GLU A 51 27.17 40.94 24.80
C GLU A 51 27.89 40.63 23.48
N GLN A 52 29.16 40.25 23.53
CA GLN A 52 29.95 39.89 22.35
C GLN A 52 29.37 38.64 21.66
N GLY A 53 28.88 37.65 22.44
CA GLY A 53 28.21 36.48 21.95
C GLY A 53 26.94 36.83 21.20
N PHE A 54 26.09 37.63 21.84
CA PHE A 54 24.83 38.11 21.20
C PHE A 54 25.11 38.90 19.93
N LEU A 55 26.02 39.87 19.93
CA LEU A 55 26.39 40.65 18.75
C LEU A 55 26.96 39.77 17.62
N SER A 56 27.66 38.71 17.98
CA SER A 56 28.20 37.75 16.99
C SER A 56 27.14 36.87 16.35
N LEU A 57 25.97 36.73 16.93
CA LEU A 57 24.83 35.99 16.37
C LEU A 57 23.96 36.84 15.45
N LEU A 58 24.07 38.16 15.51
CA LEU A 58 23.35 39.05 14.60
C LEU A 58 23.88 38.85 13.14
N PRO A 59 23.03 39.01 12.11
CA PRO A 59 23.41 38.82 10.70
C PRO A 59 24.32 39.93 10.17
N THR A 60 25.26 40.40 10.97
CA THR A 60 26.22 41.46 10.64
C THR A 60 27.55 40.94 10.10
N VAL A 61 27.69 39.60 10.02
CA VAL A 61 28.94 38.92 9.61
C VAL A 61 30.13 39.34 10.46
N SER A 62 29.90 39.61 11.73
CA SER A 62 30.95 40.05 12.69
C SER A 62 31.03 39.04 13.85
N LEU A 63 32.17 38.40 14.01
CA LEU A 63 32.48 37.51 15.13
C LEU A 63 33.56 38.19 16.04
N ASP A 64 33.26 38.27 17.34
CA ASP A 64 34.24 38.79 18.31
C ASP A 64 35.52 37.97 18.25
N ALA A 65 36.67 38.67 18.19
CA ALA A 65 37.99 38.06 17.98
C ALA A 65 38.41 37.06 19.09
N ASP A 66 37.95 37.31 20.35
CA ASP A 66 38.19 36.38 21.46
C ASP A 66 37.34 35.12 21.36
N LEU A 67 36.09 35.30 20.97
CA LEU A 67 35.18 34.16 20.73
C LEU A 67 35.65 33.32 19.52
N GLU A 68 36.07 33.98 18.45
CA GLU A 68 36.65 33.30 17.30
C GLU A 68 37.89 32.46 17.71
N ARG A 69 38.83 33.05 18.38
CA ARG A 69 40.05 32.35 18.81
C ARG A 69 39.77 31.13 19.69
N LYS A 70 38.73 31.19 20.53
CA LYS A 70 38.34 30.09 21.45
C LYS A 70 37.50 29.02 20.80
N SER A 71 36.62 29.38 19.86
CA SER A 71 35.67 28.48 19.22
C SER A 71 36.16 27.91 17.86
N ARG A 72 37.10 28.56 17.20
CA ARG A 72 37.60 28.21 15.86
C ARG A 72 38.07 26.75 15.80
N ARG A 73 37.56 26.04 14.81
CA ARG A 73 37.96 24.68 14.43
C ARG A 73 38.33 24.64 12.97
N ASN A 74 39.29 23.78 12.67
CA ASN A 74 39.71 23.52 11.30
C ASN A 74 38.78 22.47 10.70
N VAL A 75 38.16 22.78 9.58
CA VAL A 75 37.25 21.86 8.86
C VAL A 75 37.61 21.81 7.39
N LEU A 76 37.37 20.67 6.75
CA LEU A 76 37.53 20.49 5.31
C LEU A 76 36.18 20.78 4.61
N THR A 77 36.24 20.97 3.28
CA THR A 77 35.04 21.28 2.46
C THR A 77 33.89 20.34 2.72
N ASP A 78 34.09 19.01 2.76
CA ASP A 78 33.03 18.04 2.98
C ASP A 78 32.41 18.16 4.39
N SER A 79 33.26 18.41 5.41
CA SER A 79 32.77 18.60 6.78
C SER A 79 32.00 19.92 6.92
N LEU A 80 32.41 20.97 6.23
CA LEU A 80 31.70 22.25 6.21
C LEU A 80 30.35 22.11 5.46
N ALA A 81 30.34 21.41 4.33
CA ALA A 81 29.12 21.13 3.58
C ALA A 81 28.12 20.29 4.40
N ALA A 82 28.61 19.31 5.17
CA ALA A 82 27.77 18.52 6.08
C ALA A 82 27.19 19.33 7.25
N ALA A 83 27.87 20.42 7.65
CA ALA A 83 27.39 21.33 8.69
C ALA A 83 26.39 22.38 8.19
N PHE A 84 26.05 22.40 6.90
CA PHE A 84 25.11 23.37 6.30
C PHE A 84 23.68 23.16 6.88
N PRO A 85 23.16 24.12 7.69
CA PRO A 85 21.94 23.92 8.47
C PRO A 85 20.66 24.18 7.67
N PHE A 86 20.79 24.72 6.44
CA PHE A 86 19.66 25.16 5.62
C PHE A 86 19.21 24.11 4.61
N SER A 87 19.65 22.84 4.78
CA SER A 87 19.11 21.74 3.99
C SER A 87 17.72 21.37 4.52
N SER A 88 16.72 21.64 3.74
CA SER A 88 15.33 21.24 4.00
C SER A 88 14.86 20.36 2.88
N PHE A 89 14.27 19.22 3.22
CA PHE A 89 13.59 18.37 2.25
C PHE A 89 12.11 18.65 2.34
N GLU A 90 11.47 18.74 1.19
CA GLU A 90 10.05 18.95 1.08
C GLU A 90 9.46 17.89 0.15
N VAL A 91 8.30 17.34 0.53
CA VAL A 91 7.47 16.51 -0.36
C VAL A 91 6.12 17.20 -0.41
N PHE A 92 5.94 18.01 -1.44
CA PHE A 92 4.77 18.85 -1.58
C PHE A 92 4.24 18.83 -3.01
N ASP A 93 3.22 18.00 -3.21
CA ASP A 93 2.44 17.97 -4.43
C ASP A 93 1.12 18.70 -4.16
N PRO A 94 0.84 19.90 -4.76
CA PRO A 94 -0.29 20.75 -4.35
C PRO A 94 -1.66 20.08 -4.39
N GLU A 95 -1.88 19.18 -5.34
CA GLU A 95 -3.14 18.42 -5.52
C GLU A 95 -3.13 17.09 -4.77
N GLY A 96 -2.09 16.83 -3.98
CA GLY A 96 -1.87 15.56 -3.31
C GLY A 96 -2.67 15.38 -2.02
N ILE A 97 -2.52 14.21 -1.42
CA ILE A 97 -3.06 13.91 -0.10
C ILE A 97 -2.00 14.18 0.98
N PHE A 98 -2.42 14.78 2.09
CA PHE A 98 -1.56 14.93 3.26
C PHE A 98 -1.26 13.56 3.87
N ILE A 99 0.00 13.19 4.02
CA ILE A 99 0.41 11.91 4.62
C ILE A 99 0.77 12.10 6.11
N GLY A 100 1.53 13.13 6.42
CA GLY A 100 2.03 13.38 7.76
C GLY A 100 2.98 14.57 7.79
N LEU A 101 3.82 14.63 8.82
CA LEU A 101 4.85 15.65 8.99
C LEU A 101 6.22 15.04 8.76
N ILE A 102 7.13 15.76 8.16
CA ILE A 102 8.53 15.37 8.06
C ILE A 102 9.15 15.46 9.45
N LYS A 103 9.79 14.38 9.91
CA LYS A 103 10.21 14.22 11.31
C LYS A 103 11.16 15.32 11.82
N TYR A 104 12.04 15.81 10.94
CA TYR A 104 13.13 16.70 11.36
C TYR A 104 12.83 18.19 11.24
N ASN A 105 11.97 18.59 10.32
CA ASN A 105 11.63 20.00 10.09
C ASN A 105 10.15 20.33 10.28
N TYR A 106 9.34 19.34 10.64
CA TYR A 106 7.89 19.47 10.85
C TYR A 106 7.11 20.02 9.66
N SER A 107 7.71 20.10 8.48
CA SER A 107 6.98 20.48 7.28
C SER A 107 5.97 19.40 6.87
N VAL A 108 4.94 19.80 6.15
CA VAL A 108 3.90 18.89 5.69
C VAL A 108 4.41 17.99 4.56
N ALA A 109 4.07 16.70 4.61
CA ALA A 109 4.28 15.78 3.51
C ALA A 109 2.94 15.59 2.77
N ILE A 110 2.85 16.14 1.56
CA ILE A 110 1.70 16.03 0.65
C ILE A 110 2.15 15.32 -0.61
N LEU A 111 1.41 14.27 -1.00
CA LEU A 111 1.81 13.37 -2.06
C LEU A 111 0.64 13.13 -3.03
N ASP A 112 0.83 13.41 -4.32
CA ASP A 112 -0.11 13.03 -5.37
C ASP A 112 0.41 11.83 -6.17
N PHE A 113 -0.29 10.71 -6.05
CA PHE A 113 0.05 9.46 -6.76
C PHE A 113 -0.13 9.57 -8.27
N PHE A 114 -0.91 10.52 -8.77
CA PHE A 114 -1.35 10.60 -10.16
C PHE A 114 -0.67 11.71 -10.97
N VAL A 115 0.25 12.46 -10.39
CA VAL A 115 1.03 13.48 -11.13
C VAL A 115 2.05 12.77 -12.02
N ALA A 116 1.80 12.81 -13.32
CA ALA A 116 2.65 12.14 -14.32
C ALA A 116 4.08 12.71 -14.38
N ASP A 117 4.25 14.00 -14.12
CA ASP A 117 5.54 14.69 -14.15
C ASP A 117 6.41 14.30 -12.95
N ASN A 118 5.81 14.06 -11.79
CA ASN A 118 6.52 13.65 -10.58
C ASN A 118 6.73 12.15 -10.51
N TYR A 119 5.71 11.34 -10.87
CA TYR A 119 5.76 9.88 -10.74
C TYR A 119 5.40 9.21 -12.07
N SER A 120 6.39 8.59 -12.69
CA SER A 120 6.18 7.84 -13.93
C SER A 120 5.19 6.67 -13.77
N ILE A 121 4.99 6.19 -12.53
CA ILE A 121 4.07 5.10 -12.16
C ILE A 121 3.40 5.48 -10.85
N ALA A 122 2.07 5.40 -10.80
CA ALA A 122 1.26 5.78 -9.64
C ALA A 122 1.27 4.74 -8.49
N ASN A 123 1.93 3.59 -8.66
CA ASN A 123 1.90 2.50 -7.69
C ASN A 123 2.77 2.78 -6.46
N ALA A 124 2.34 2.20 -5.34
CA ALA A 124 3.07 2.28 -4.08
C ALA A 124 3.23 0.90 -3.40
N CYS A 125 4.17 0.85 -2.46
CA CYS A 125 4.42 -0.31 -1.61
C CYS A 125 4.51 0.13 -0.14
N ILE A 126 3.90 -0.63 0.76
CA ILE A 126 3.93 -0.41 2.21
C ILE A 126 4.55 -1.65 2.86
N LEU A 127 5.74 -1.47 3.41
CA LEU A 127 6.50 -2.51 4.10
C LEU A 127 6.52 -2.21 5.60
N GLY A 128 6.37 -3.21 6.46
CA GLY A 128 6.45 -3.00 7.89
C GLY A 128 6.05 -4.22 8.70
N MET A 129 6.70 -4.44 9.82
CA MET A 129 6.39 -5.56 10.72
C MET A 129 4.97 -5.48 11.30
N THR A 130 4.53 -6.56 11.92
CA THR A 130 3.24 -6.58 12.64
C THR A 130 3.23 -5.54 13.75
N GLY A 131 2.20 -4.69 13.78
CA GLY A 131 2.07 -3.62 14.77
C GLY A 131 2.70 -2.29 14.39
N ALA A 132 3.50 -2.18 13.34
CA ALA A 132 4.13 -0.94 12.87
C ALA A 132 3.14 0.15 12.41
N GLY A 133 1.87 -0.21 12.14
CA GLY A 133 0.82 0.75 11.77
C GLY A 133 0.40 0.70 10.31
N LYS A 134 0.66 -0.40 9.57
CA LYS A 134 0.22 -0.56 8.18
C LYS A 134 -1.26 -0.29 7.95
N PRO A 135 -2.22 -0.95 8.65
CA PRO A 135 -3.65 -0.69 8.43
C PRO A 135 -4.03 0.76 8.72
N PHE A 136 -3.34 1.41 9.67
CA PHE A 136 -3.55 2.82 9.99
C PHE A 136 -3.16 3.71 8.80
N LEU A 137 -1.97 3.52 8.22
CA LEU A 137 -1.53 4.25 7.04
C LEU A 137 -2.45 4.01 5.84
N MET A 138 -2.80 2.73 5.57
CA MET A 138 -3.70 2.37 4.47
C MET A 138 -5.06 3.06 4.59
N GLN A 139 -5.65 3.07 5.78
CA GLN A 139 -6.95 3.71 6.01
C GLN A 139 -6.88 5.23 5.87
N ILE A 140 -5.82 5.89 6.37
CA ILE A 140 -5.62 7.33 6.18
C ILE A 140 -5.52 7.67 4.69
N MET A 141 -4.68 6.95 3.95
CA MET A 141 -4.52 7.15 2.51
C MET A 141 -5.84 6.92 1.78
N ALA A 142 -6.53 5.82 2.06
CA ALA A 142 -7.80 5.46 1.45
C ALA A 142 -8.88 6.53 1.67
N LEU A 143 -9.01 7.04 2.90
CA LEU A 143 -9.95 8.12 3.23
C LEU A 143 -9.63 9.42 2.47
N ARG A 144 -8.36 9.82 2.45
CA ARG A 144 -7.93 11.06 1.81
C ARG A 144 -8.05 11.00 0.29
N LEU A 145 -7.71 9.87 -0.31
CA LEU A 145 -7.94 9.62 -1.74
C LEU A 145 -9.44 9.64 -2.07
N ARG A 146 -10.27 9.04 -1.21
CA ARG A 146 -11.71 9.10 -1.37
C ARG A 146 -12.27 10.51 -1.27
N GLN A 147 -11.71 11.37 -0.40
CA GLN A 147 -12.08 12.80 -0.29
C GLN A 147 -11.78 13.57 -1.59
N GLN A 148 -10.74 13.19 -2.32
CA GLN A 148 -10.44 13.73 -3.65
C GLN A 148 -11.32 13.14 -4.78
N GLY A 149 -12.33 12.33 -4.45
CA GLY A 149 -13.23 11.74 -5.44
C GLY A 149 -12.70 10.47 -6.11
N ILE A 150 -11.52 9.99 -5.72
CA ILE A 150 -10.90 8.77 -6.23
C ILE A 150 -11.67 7.55 -5.72
N GLN A 151 -11.91 6.58 -6.60
CA GLN A 151 -12.51 5.30 -6.21
C GLN A 151 -11.48 4.43 -5.50
N VAL A 152 -11.85 3.87 -4.35
CA VAL A 152 -10.95 3.10 -3.48
C VAL A 152 -11.47 1.69 -3.31
N PHE A 153 -10.61 0.71 -3.55
CA PHE A 153 -10.81 -0.70 -3.27
C PHE A 153 -9.77 -1.17 -2.26
N ILE A 154 -10.19 -1.92 -1.25
CA ILE A 154 -9.32 -2.50 -0.22
C ILE A 154 -9.57 -3.99 -0.15
N LEU A 155 -8.53 -4.80 -0.43
CA LEU A 155 -8.54 -6.25 -0.27
C LEU A 155 -7.84 -6.59 1.06
N ALA A 156 -8.57 -7.19 2.00
CA ALA A 156 -8.11 -7.43 3.37
C ALA A 156 -8.23 -8.92 3.76
N PRO A 157 -7.14 -9.72 3.60
CA PRO A 157 -7.20 -11.16 3.85
C PRO A 157 -7.02 -11.57 5.32
N LEU A 158 -6.53 -10.70 6.21
CA LEU A 158 -6.26 -11.07 7.60
C LEU A 158 -7.14 -10.33 8.61
N LYS A 159 -7.33 -9.04 8.44
CA LYS A 159 -7.97 -8.18 9.44
C LYS A 159 -9.03 -7.28 8.82
N GLY A 160 -9.87 -7.84 7.94
CA GLY A 160 -10.89 -7.07 7.22
C GLY A 160 -11.80 -6.26 8.12
N HIS A 161 -12.13 -6.78 9.31
CA HIS A 161 -12.96 -6.10 10.30
C HIS A 161 -12.38 -4.75 10.78
N GLU A 162 -11.05 -4.54 10.72
CA GLU A 162 -10.44 -3.25 11.07
C GLU A 162 -10.87 -2.12 10.13
N PHE A 163 -11.25 -2.44 8.89
CA PHE A 163 -11.71 -1.49 7.89
C PHE A 163 -13.23 -1.23 7.92
N ALA A 164 -14.00 -2.06 8.65
CA ALA A 164 -15.46 -2.03 8.64
C ALA A 164 -16.03 -0.73 9.21
N GLU A 165 -15.49 -0.21 10.33
CA GLU A 165 -16.00 1.00 10.99
C GLU A 165 -15.90 2.22 10.07
N VAL A 166 -14.74 2.42 9.45
CA VAL A 166 -14.53 3.52 8.51
C VAL A 166 -15.38 3.36 7.26
N CYS A 167 -15.46 2.14 6.71
CA CYS A 167 -16.29 1.85 5.55
C CYS A 167 -17.74 2.24 5.80
N ASN A 168 -18.31 1.85 6.95
CA ASN A 168 -19.68 2.19 7.33
C ASN A 168 -19.86 3.70 7.58
N MET A 169 -18.88 4.35 8.23
CA MET A 169 -18.93 5.78 8.57
C MET A 169 -19.05 6.66 7.33
N ILE A 170 -18.39 6.28 6.22
CA ILE A 170 -18.40 7.07 4.99
C ILE A 170 -19.42 6.57 3.96
N GLY A 171 -20.31 5.64 4.34
CA GLY A 171 -21.29 5.04 3.43
C GLY A 171 -20.66 4.17 2.35
N GLY A 172 -19.52 3.54 2.64
CA GLY A 172 -18.84 2.59 1.78
C GLY A 172 -19.56 1.25 1.70
N LYS A 173 -19.13 0.39 0.78
CA LYS A 173 -19.62 -0.98 0.65
C LYS A 173 -18.63 -1.96 1.27
N TYR A 174 -19.09 -2.71 2.26
CA TYR A 174 -18.32 -3.77 2.89
C TYR A 174 -18.82 -5.13 2.40
N ILE A 175 -17.95 -5.89 1.74
CA ILE A 175 -18.24 -7.18 1.12
C ILE A 175 -17.45 -8.25 1.86
N ARG A 176 -18.07 -9.33 2.29
CA ARG A 176 -17.42 -10.44 2.98
C ARG A 176 -17.35 -11.67 2.08
N ILE A 177 -16.15 -12.11 1.75
CA ILE A 177 -15.92 -13.39 1.06
C ILE A 177 -15.55 -14.44 2.11
N ALA A 178 -16.55 -15.22 2.53
CA ALA A 178 -16.39 -16.24 3.55
C ALA A 178 -17.39 -17.37 3.33
N PRO A 179 -17.13 -18.60 3.83
CA PRO A 179 -18.07 -19.72 3.72
C PRO A 179 -19.45 -19.42 4.36
N SER A 180 -19.47 -18.58 5.40
CA SER A 180 -20.65 -18.17 6.15
C SER A 180 -21.33 -16.91 5.59
N SER A 181 -20.75 -16.27 4.58
CA SER A 181 -21.28 -15.02 4.02
C SER A 181 -22.43 -15.26 3.05
N MET A 182 -23.35 -14.30 2.97
CA MET A 182 -24.34 -14.23 1.91
C MET A 182 -23.83 -13.53 0.66
N ASP A 183 -22.69 -12.82 0.76
CA ASP A 183 -22.07 -12.15 -0.37
C ASP A 183 -21.43 -13.17 -1.30
N CYS A 184 -21.75 -13.11 -2.57
CA CYS A 184 -21.29 -14.04 -3.59
C CYS A 184 -20.70 -13.29 -4.77
N ILE A 185 -19.56 -13.77 -5.24
CA ILE A 185 -18.89 -13.30 -6.45
C ILE A 185 -18.70 -14.49 -7.39
N ASN A 186 -19.36 -14.44 -8.52
CA ASN A 186 -19.23 -15.47 -9.55
C ASN A 186 -17.92 -15.29 -10.33
N ILE A 187 -16.95 -16.16 -10.10
CA ILE A 187 -15.67 -16.11 -10.83
C ILE A 187 -15.82 -16.35 -12.33
N MET A 188 -16.88 -17.07 -12.76
CA MET A 188 -17.17 -17.29 -14.17
C MET A 188 -17.90 -16.12 -14.83
N GLU A 189 -18.27 -15.08 -14.10
CA GLU A 189 -18.99 -13.96 -14.67
C GLU A 189 -18.08 -13.10 -15.54
N ILE A 190 -18.48 -12.94 -16.82
CA ILE A 190 -17.96 -11.90 -17.69
C ILE A 190 -18.79 -10.65 -17.41
N ARG A 191 -18.14 -9.56 -16.99
CA ARG A 191 -18.83 -8.32 -16.65
C ARG A 191 -18.92 -7.39 -17.84
N LYS A 192 -19.98 -6.60 -17.86
CA LYS A 192 -20.16 -5.58 -18.89
C LYS A 192 -19.00 -4.59 -18.78
N ARG A 193 -18.12 -4.59 -19.78
CA ARG A 193 -17.10 -3.55 -19.95
C ARG A 193 -17.68 -2.48 -20.86
N THR A 194 -17.36 -1.23 -20.59
CA THR A 194 -17.63 -0.17 -21.55
C THR A 194 -16.63 -0.35 -22.69
N LEU A 195 -16.98 -1.20 -23.65
CA LEU A 195 -16.11 -1.66 -24.73
C LEU A 195 -15.54 -0.52 -25.59
N ASN A 196 -16.11 0.69 -25.50
CA ASN A 196 -15.88 1.75 -26.45
C ASN A 196 -14.97 2.89 -25.99
N THR A 197 -14.77 3.11 -24.68
CA THR A 197 -14.10 4.35 -24.23
C THR A 197 -12.57 4.32 -24.27
N ASN A 198 -11.95 3.16 -24.09
CA ASN A 198 -10.49 3.10 -23.98
C ASN A 198 -9.78 2.98 -25.34
N TYR A 199 -10.48 2.45 -26.36
CA TYR A 199 -9.90 2.23 -27.67
C TYR A 199 -10.22 3.34 -28.68
N GLU A 200 -11.35 4.06 -28.49
CA GLU A 200 -11.68 5.24 -29.31
C GLU A 200 -10.70 6.39 -29.09
N ILE A 201 -10.17 6.53 -27.88
CA ILE A 201 -9.17 7.57 -27.55
C ILE A 201 -7.84 7.32 -28.31
N HIS A 202 -7.49 6.06 -28.59
CA HIS A 202 -6.23 5.69 -29.25
C HIS A 202 -6.42 5.20 -30.70
N GLY A 203 -7.64 5.22 -31.21
CA GLY A 203 -7.92 4.86 -32.62
C GLY A 203 -7.67 3.38 -33.00
N VAL A 204 -7.45 2.50 -32.03
CA VAL A 204 -7.15 1.09 -32.23
C VAL A 204 -8.34 0.24 -31.81
N ARG A 205 -9.09 -0.32 -32.76
CA ARG A 205 -10.06 -1.38 -32.48
C ARG A 205 -9.30 -2.69 -32.26
N ARG A 206 -9.23 -3.16 -31.02
CA ARG A 206 -8.83 -4.54 -30.74
C ARG A 206 -10.09 -5.41 -30.69
N ASN A 207 -10.11 -6.44 -31.54
CA ASN A 207 -11.13 -7.48 -31.53
C ASN A 207 -10.75 -8.62 -30.56
N ASP A 208 -10.15 -8.30 -29.41
CA ASP A 208 -9.76 -9.31 -28.44
C ASP A 208 -11.03 -9.91 -27.81
N SER A 209 -11.10 -11.21 -27.73
CA SER A 209 -12.23 -11.92 -27.14
C SER A 209 -12.20 -11.80 -25.62
N ILE A 210 -13.24 -11.22 -25.03
CA ILE A 210 -13.39 -11.13 -23.57
C ILE A 210 -13.51 -12.52 -22.94
N LEU A 211 -14.15 -13.47 -23.65
CA LEU A 211 -14.23 -14.86 -23.21
C LEU A 211 -12.84 -15.50 -23.14
N ALA A 212 -11.95 -15.24 -24.11
CA ALA A 212 -10.59 -15.79 -24.09
C ALA A 212 -9.81 -15.30 -22.85
N GLU A 213 -9.89 -14.00 -22.52
CA GLU A 213 -9.28 -13.43 -21.31
C GLU A 213 -9.88 -14.08 -20.05
N LYS A 214 -11.20 -14.24 -19.98
CA LYS A 214 -11.86 -14.87 -18.83
C LYS A 214 -11.43 -16.33 -18.65
N ILE A 215 -11.25 -17.07 -19.73
CA ILE A 215 -10.73 -18.44 -19.68
C ILE A 215 -9.34 -18.48 -19.07
N GLN A 216 -8.44 -17.55 -19.46
CA GLN A 216 -7.09 -17.46 -18.86
C GLN A 216 -7.16 -17.21 -17.35
N ASN A 217 -8.04 -16.30 -16.89
CA ASN A 217 -8.23 -16.05 -15.47
C ASN A 217 -8.79 -17.29 -14.73
N LEU A 218 -9.70 -18.03 -15.36
CA LEU A 218 -10.20 -19.28 -14.79
C LEU A 218 -9.10 -20.36 -14.71
N ILE A 219 -8.18 -20.44 -15.64
CA ILE A 219 -7.01 -21.33 -15.57
C ILE A 219 -6.15 -21.00 -14.32
N ILE A 220 -5.95 -19.70 -14.03
CA ILE A 220 -5.25 -19.28 -12.79
C ILE A 220 -6.03 -19.74 -11.55
N PHE A 221 -7.35 -19.55 -11.55
CA PHE A 221 -8.23 -20.00 -10.45
C PHE A 221 -8.06 -21.51 -10.19
N PHE A 222 -8.07 -22.35 -11.22
CA PHE A 222 -7.89 -23.80 -11.09
C PHE A 222 -6.47 -24.15 -10.60
N SER A 223 -5.46 -23.44 -11.05
CA SER A 223 -4.08 -23.65 -10.61
C SER A 223 -3.86 -23.29 -9.12
N LEU A 224 -4.69 -22.39 -8.54
CA LEU A 224 -4.70 -22.09 -7.12
C LEU A 224 -5.44 -23.16 -6.28
N ILE A 225 -6.41 -23.88 -6.89
CA ILE A 225 -7.08 -24.99 -6.21
C ILE A 225 -6.17 -26.23 -6.14
N LYS A 226 -5.39 -26.47 -7.21
CA LYS A 226 -4.49 -27.62 -7.32
C LYS A 226 -3.15 -27.14 -7.89
N ASN A 227 -2.14 -27.01 -7.01
CA ASN A 227 -0.82 -26.47 -7.39
C ASN A 227 -0.04 -27.38 -8.36
N ASP A 228 -0.30 -28.69 -8.35
CA ASP A 228 0.32 -29.70 -9.21
C ASP A 228 -0.54 -30.08 -10.43
N ILE A 229 -1.42 -29.18 -10.85
CA ILE A 229 -2.30 -29.40 -12.01
C ILE A 229 -1.47 -29.56 -13.29
N THR A 230 -1.73 -30.63 -14.03
CA THR A 230 -1.01 -30.95 -15.25
C THR A 230 -1.55 -30.19 -16.46
N GLN A 231 -0.71 -30.02 -17.49
CA GLN A 231 -1.13 -29.37 -18.75
C GLN A 231 -2.32 -30.10 -19.41
N ASN A 232 -2.39 -31.43 -19.28
CA ASN A 232 -3.52 -32.19 -19.81
C ASN A 232 -4.82 -31.89 -19.08
N GLU A 233 -4.78 -31.76 -17.74
CA GLU A 233 -5.92 -31.37 -16.94
C GLU A 233 -6.37 -29.96 -17.28
N LEU A 234 -5.44 -29.00 -17.44
CA LEU A 234 -5.75 -27.64 -17.88
C LEU A 234 -6.42 -27.60 -19.24
N ASN A 235 -5.97 -28.40 -20.22
CA ASN A 235 -6.60 -28.50 -21.54
C ASN A 235 -8.03 -29.08 -21.47
N LEU A 236 -8.26 -30.04 -20.57
CA LEU A 236 -9.59 -30.63 -20.35
C LEU A 236 -10.53 -29.60 -19.69
N ILE A 237 -10.04 -28.82 -18.74
CA ILE A 237 -10.77 -27.72 -18.08
C ILE A 237 -11.10 -26.62 -19.08
N ASP A 238 -10.13 -26.16 -19.88
CA ASP A 238 -10.32 -25.16 -20.93
C ASP A 238 -11.47 -25.57 -21.86
N GLY A 239 -11.42 -26.79 -22.40
CA GLY A 239 -12.48 -27.32 -23.25
C GLY A 239 -13.84 -27.42 -22.54
N ALA A 240 -13.88 -27.73 -21.25
CA ALA A 240 -15.12 -27.75 -20.46
C ALA A 240 -15.69 -26.35 -20.23
N ILE A 241 -14.84 -25.37 -19.94
CA ILE A 241 -15.23 -23.96 -19.78
C ILE A 241 -15.86 -23.45 -21.08
N VAL A 242 -15.19 -23.65 -22.21
CA VAL A 242 -15.71 -23.22 -23.54
C VAL A 242 -17.09 -23.83 -23.82
N ARG A 243 -17.27 -25.11 -23.53
CA ARG A 243 -18.57 -25.78 -23.73
C ARG A 243 -19.62 -25.22 -22.77
N THR A 244 -19.27 -24.96 -21.53
CA THR A 244 -20.18 -24.36 -20.54
C THR A 244 -20.68 -23.00 -21.01
N TYR A 245 -19.80 -22.10 -21.45
CA TYR A 245 -20.24 -20.81 -22.01
C TYR A 245 -21.09 -20.98 -23.29
N LYS A 246 -20.75 -21.93 -24.12
CA LYS A 246 -21.51 -22.23 -25.36
C LYS A 246 -22.96 -22.66 -25.06
N THR A 247 -23.24 -23.38 -23.97
CA THR A 247 -24.62 -23.72 -23.56
C THR A 247 -25.46 -22.48 -23.20
N PHE A 248 -24.81 -21.38 -22.80
CA PHE A 248 -25.44 -20.07 -22.60
C PHE A 248 -25.46 -19.20 -23.87
N GLY A 249 -25.04 -19.76 -25.01
CA GLY A 249 -24.95 -19.04 -26.27
C GLY A 249 -23.86 -17.97 -26.32
N ILE A 250 -22.82 -18.13 -25.50
CA ILE A 250 -21.66 -17.23 -25.42
C ILE A 250 -20.48 -17.89 -26.16
N THR A 251 -19.86 -17.15 -27.07
CA THR A 251 -18.74 -17.59 -27.90
C THR A 251 -17.59 -16.59 -27.82
N TYR A 252 -16.51 -16.82 -28.56
CA TYR A 252 -15.39 -15.88 -28.66
C TYR A 252 -15.74 -14.53 -29.30
N ASP A 253 -16.89 -14.47 -29.99
CA ASP A 253 -17.45 -13.22 -30.50
C ASP A 253 -18.09 -12.43 -29.35
N ASN A 254 -17.64 -11.20 -29.14
CA ASN A 254 -18.12 -10.35 -28.05
C ASN A 254 -19.60 -9.96 -28.20
N ASP A 255 -20.13 -9.92 -29.43
CA ASP A 255 -21.56 -9.66 -29.67
C ASP A 255 -22.44 -10.78 -29.09
N SER A 256 -21.89 -12.00 -28.97
CA SER A 256 -22.56 -13.13 -28.33
C SER A 256 -22.87 -12.94 -26.84
N LEU A 257 -22.28 -11.95 -26.19
CA LEU A 257 -22.55 -11.60 -24.78
C LEU A 257 -23.93 -10.94 -24.58
N PHE A 258 -24.55 -10.48 -25.68
CA PHE A 258 -25.85 -9.82 -25.65
C PHE A 258 -26.94 -10.72 -26.24
N ASP A 259 -28.15 -10.55 -25.72
CA ASP A 259 -29.35 -11.18 -26.31
C ASP A 259 -29.88 -10.34 -27.50
N LYS A 260 -30.97 -10.80 -28.11
CA LYS A 260 -31.61 -10.11 -29.24
C LYS A 260 -32.15 -8.71 -28.88
N ASP A 261 -32.38 -8.46 -27.60
CA ASP A 261 -32.88 -7.19 -27.08
C ASP A 261 -31.74 -6.25 -26.66
N GLY A 262 -30.48 -6.64 -26.88
CA GLY A 262 -29.29 -5.89 -26.48
C GLY A 262 -29.00 -5.93 -24.99
N ARG A 263 -29.63 -6.84 -24.23
CA ARG A 263 -29.38 -7.05 -22.82
C ARG A 263 -28.26 -8.04 -22.62
N PHE A 264 -27.47 -7.82 -21.57
CA PHE A 264 -26.37 -8.72 -21.22
C PHE A 264 -26.92 -10.08 -20.75
N LYS A 265 -26.42 -11.16 -21.34
CA LYS A 265 -26.87 -12.52 -21.04
C LYS A 265 -26.56 -12.95 -19.63
N LYS A 266 -27.35 -13.88 -19.09
CA LYS A 266 -27.02 -14.56 -17.84
C LYS A 266 -25.73 -15.37 -18.01
N MET A 267 -24.84 -15.24 -17.04
CA MET A 267 -23.53 -15.92 -17.06
C MET A 267 -23.61 -17.30 -16.40
N PRO A 268 -22.83 -18.26 -16.84
CA PRO A 268 -22.68 -19.56 -16.17
C PRO A 268 -22.07 -19.38 -14.78
N THR A 269 -22.26 -20.37 -13.95
CA THR A 269 -21.71 -20.48 -12.58
C THR A 269 -20.77 -21.67 -12.48
N LEU A 270 -20.03 -21.79 -11.38
CA LEU A 270 -19.21 -22.99 -11.12
C LEU A 270 -20.06 -24.26 -11.04
N LYS A 271 -21.34 -24.16 -10.67
CA LYS A 271 -22.28 -25.29 -10.68
C LYS A 271 -22.55 -25.77 -12.11
N ASP A 272 -22.68 -24.85 -13.06
CA ASP A 272 -22.89 -25.20 -14.46
C ASP A 272 -21.64 -25.90 -15.05
N LEU A 273 -20.44 -25.40 -14.71
CA LEU A 273 -19.18 -26.04 -15.08
C LEU A 273 -19.01 -27.41 -14.43
N TYR A 274 -19.37 -27.57 -13.15
CA TYR A 274 -19.34 -28.84 -12.45
C TYR A 274 -20.20 -29.89 -13.17
N ASN A 275 -21.41 -29.53 -13.57
CA ASN A 275 -22.32 -30.43 -14.30
C ASN A 275 -21.74 -30.82 -15.68
N GLU A 276 -21.10 -29.86 -16.39
CA GLU A 276 -20.42 -30.15 -17.66
C GLU A 276 -19.23 -31.10 -17.46
N LEU A 277 -18.42 -30.94 -16.41
CA LEU A 277 -17.32 -31.82 -16.10
C LEU A 277 -17.78 -33.24 -15.72
N LEU A 278 -18.90 -33.36 -15.00
CA LEU A 278 -19.49 -34.67 -14.66
C LEU A 278 -20.03 -35.43 -15.88
N SER A 279 -20.42 -34.72 -16.92
CA SER A 279 -21.04 -35.31 -18.12
C SER A 279 -20.11 -36.25 -18.93
N LYS A 280 -18.80 -36.19 -18.66
CA LYS A 280 -17.77 -36.94 -19.41
C LYS A 280 -16.86 -37.70 -18.46
N ASP A 281 -16.64 -39.00 -18.72
CA ASP A 281 -15.80 -39.84 -17.85
C ASP A 281 -14.37 -39.29 -17.66
N LYS A 282 -13.78 -38.72 -18.71
CA LYS A 282 -12.42 -38.15 -18.67
C LYS A 282 -12.27 -36.92 -17.77
N THR A 283 -13.36 -36.29 -17.36
CA THR A 283 -13.35 -35.04 -16.56
C THR A 283 -13.99 -35.20 -15.19
N LYS A 284 -14.42 -36.41 -14.80
CA LYS A 284 -15.06 -36.63 -13.50
C LYS A 284 -14.16 -36.30 -12.31
N ASP A 285 -12.87 -36.64 -12.38
CA ASP A 285 -11.91 -36.31 -11.32
C ASP A 285 -11.73 -34.79 -11.18
N LEU A 286 -11.80 -34.04 -12.27
CA LEU A 286 -11.77 -32.59 -12.29
C LEU A 286 -13.05 -31.98 -11.70
N ALA A 287 -14.21 -32.64 -11.89
CA ALA A 287 -15.44 -32.23 -11.23
C ALA A 287 -15.33 -32.35 -9.71
N LEU A 288 -14.76 -33.44 -9.17
CA LEU A 288 -14.55 -33.62 -7.73
C LEU A 288 -13.66 -32.51 -7.13
N MET A 289 -12.68 -32.01 -7.91
CA MET A 289 -11.82 -30.92 -7.47
C MET A 289 -12.60 -29.63 -7.15
N ILE A 290 -13.66 -29.32 -7.89
CA ILE A 290 -14.47 -28.11 -7.69
C ILE A 290 -15.80 -28.34 -6.96
N GLU A 291 -16.12 -29.58 -6.60
CA GLU A 291 -17.38 -29.96 -5.97
C GLU A 291 -17.71 -29.10 -4.74
N LYS A 292 -16.72 -28.89 -3.86
CA LYS A 292 -16.89 -28.08 -2.64
C LYS A 292 -17.30 -26.62 -2.96
N PHE A 293 -16.87 -26.06 -4.08
CA PHE A 293 -17.20 -24.72 -4.53
C PHE A 293 -18.50 -24.65 -5.35
N ALA A 294 -18.86 -25.71 -6.06
CA ALA A 294 -20.03 -25.75 -6.93
C ALA A 294 -21.32 -26.10 -6.17
N VAL A 295 -21.26 -27.11 -5.31
CA VAL A 295 -22.44 -27.68 -4.62
C VAL A 295 -22.18 -28.01 -3.13
N GLY A 296 -20.95 -27.91 -2.66
CA GLY A 296 -20.54 -28.24 -1.30
C GLY A 296 -20.54 -27.04 -0.33
N SER A 297 -19.73 -27.15 0.73
CA SER A 297 -19.68 -26.17 1.84
C SER A 297 -19.21 -24.76 1.46
N LEU A 298 -18.60 -24.58 0.29
CA LEU A 298 -18.12 -23.30 -0.25
C LEU A 298 -18.95 -22.84 -1.47
N SER A 299 -20.16 -23.36 -1.64
CA SER A 299 -21.03 -23.04 -2.78
C SER A 299 -21.44 -21.55 -2.85
N THR A 300 -21.30 -20.80 -1.77
CA THR A 300 -21.43 -19.34 -1.77
C THR A 300 -20.40 -18.66 -2.68
N LEU A 301 -19.22 -19.26 -2.88
CA LEU A 301 -18.19 -18.76 -3.82
C LEU A 301 -18.47 -19.16 -5.29
N GLY A 302 -19.39 -20.06 -5.51
CA GLY A 302 -19.71 -20.61 -6.84
C GLY A 302 -21.07 -20.19 -7.41
N GLY A 303 -21.84 -19.38 -6.67
CA GLY A 303 -23.16 -18.89 -7.06
C GLY A 303 -23.12 -17.68 -8.00
N SER A 304 -24.29 -17.10 -8.30
CA SER A 304 -24.39 -15.86 -9.06
C SER A 304 -23.95 -14.66 -8.20
N THR A 305 -23.27 -13.69 -8.79
CA THR A 305 -22.88 -12.45 -8.09
C THR A 305 -24.11 -11.70 -7.61
N ASN A 306 -24.12 -11.34 -6.33
CA ASN A 306 -25.17 -10.56 -5.66
C ASN A 306 -24.66 -9.26 -5.05
N VAL A 307 -23.40 -8.92 -5.29
CA VAL A 307 -22.75 -7.69 -4.84
C VAL A 307 -22.34 -6.83 -6.03
N ASP A 308 -22.32 -5.52 -5.84
CA ASP A 308 -21.88 -4.58 -6.86
C ASP A 308 -20.66 -3.77 -6.38
N LEU A 309 -19.95 -3.16 -7.33
CA LEU A 309 -18.79 -2.30 -7.12
C LEU A 309 -19.06 -0.84 -7.53
N ASP A 310 -20.31 -0.38 -7.51
CA ASP A 310 -20.64 0.98 -7.93
C ASP A 310 -20.30 2.01 -6.85
N ASN A 311 -20.15 1.58 -5.59
CA ASN A 311 -19.70 2.46 -4.51
C ASN A 311 -18.24 2.92 -4.75
N LYS A 312 -17.95 4.14 -4.31
CA LYS A 312 -16.61 4.72 -4.45
C LYS A 312 -15.63 4.34 -3.33
N TYR A 313 -16.08 3.62 -2.31
CA TYR A 313 -15.22 3.07 -1.27
C TYR A 313 -15.68 1.66 -0.94
N ILE A 314 -14.87 0.68 -1.27
CA ILE A 314 -15.22 -0.73 -1.19
C ILE A 314 -14.14 -1.47 -0.44
N VAL A 315 -14.57 -2.20 0.57
CA VAL A 315 -13.71 -3.13 1.33
C VAL A 315 -14.18 -4.55 1.04
N ILE A 316 -13.24 -5.40 0.64
CA ILE A 316 -13.49 -6.84 0.47
C ILE A 316 -12.72 -7.58 1.57
N ASP A 317 -13.47 -8.07 2.54
CA ASP A 317 -12.96 -8.84 3.67
C ASP A 317 -12.92 -10.34 3.36
N ILE A 318 -11.72 -10.91 3.45
CA ILE A 318 -11.46 -12.33 3.18
C ILE A 318 -10.94 -13.02 4.46
N SER A 319 -10.93 -12.33 5.59
CA SER A 319 -10.26 -12.76 6.81
C SER A 319 -10.83 -14.04 7.43
N GLU A 320 -12.12 -14.33 7.20
CA GLU A 320 -12.77 -15.54 7.72
C GLU A 320 -12.52 -16.80 6.87
N MET A 321 -11.82 -16.69 5.76
CA MET A 321 -11.40 -17.87 4.99
C MET A 321 -10.24 -18.60 5.66
N ASN A 322 -10.24 -19.93 5.57
CA ASN A 322 -9.12 -20.74 6.01
C ASN A 322 -7.83 -20.37 5.26
N GLU A 323 -6.66 -20.49 5.91
CA GLU A 323 -5.37 -20.10 5.33
C GLU A 323 -5.13 -20.68 3.93
N HIS A 324 -5.44 -21.95 3.71
CA HIS A 324 -5.29 -22.61 2.40
C HIS A 324 -6.19 -22.04 1.30
N LEU A 325 -7.25 -21.32 1.65
CA LEU A 325 -8.19 -20.74 0.71
C LEU A 325 -8.01 -19.22 0.56
N LYS A 326 -7.17 -18.59 1.38
CA LYS A 326 -6.97 -17.13 1.33
C LYS A 326 -6.42 -16.66 -0.01
N ALA A 327 -5.43 -17.35 -0.57
CA ALA A 327 -4.90 -17.04 -1.90
C ALA A 327 -6.01 -17.07 -2.97
N LEU A 328 -6.87 -18.10 -2.92
CA LEU A 328 -8.00 -18.23 -3.83
C LEU A 328 -9.01 -17.10 -3.65
N GLY A 329 -9.38 -16.78 -2.40
CA GLY A 329 -10.29 -15.68 -2.08
C GLY A 329 -9.74 -14.32 -2.52
N MET A 330 -8.43 -14.08 -2.30
CA MET A 330 -7.76 -12.87 -2.78
C MET A 330 -7.78 -12.78 -4.31
N PHE A 331 -7.55 -13.89 -5.01
CA PHE A 331 -7.60 -13.93 -6.46
C PHE A 331 -9.01 -13.60 -6.97
N ILE A 332 -10.05 -14.21 -6.41
CA ILE A 332 -11.47 -13.91 -6.77
C ILE A 332 -11.77 -12.43 -6.56
N ALA A 333 -11.39 -11.88 -5.40
CA ALA A 333 -11.59 -10.47 -5.08
C ALA A 333 -10.83 -9.54 -6.04
N LEU A 334 -9.57 -9.88 -6.33
CA LEU A 334 -8.72 -9.09 -7.22
C LEU A 334 -9.23 -9.12 -8.66
N ASP A 335 -9.62 -10.29 -9.19
CA ASP A 335 -10.21 -10.43 -10.53
C ASP A 335 -11.51 -9.60 -10.64
N PHE A 336 -12.35 -9.64 -9.59
CA PHE A 336 -13.56 -8.85 -9.51
C PHE A 336 -13.30 -7.34 -9.54
N VAL A 337 -12.37 -6.86 -8.71
CA VAL A 337 -11.98 -5.44 -8.64
C VAL A 337 -11.26 -5.01 -9.92
N TRP A 338 -10.41 -5.88 -10.48
CA TRP A 338 -9.66 -5.58 -11.69
C TRP A 338 -10.58 -5.41 -12.91
N ASP A 339 -11.61 -6.25 -13.03
CA ASP A 339 -12.64 -6.06 -14.06
C ASP A 339 -13.33 -4.70 -13.94
N LYS A 340 -13.66 -4.26 -12.70
CA LYS A 340 -14.21 -2.93 -12.44
C LYS A 340 -13.21 -1.82 -12.77
N ALA A 341 -11.95 -2.01 -12.45
CA ALA A 341 -10.89 -1.03 -12.75
C ALA A 341 -10.73 -0.80 -14.26
N LYS A 342 -10.91 -1.83 -15.08
CA LYS A 342 -10.82 -1.75 -16.55
C LYS A 342 -12.02 -1.05 -17.22
N GLU A 343 -13.11 -0.76 -16.51
CA GLU A 343 -14.29 -0.11 -17.10
C GLU A 343 -14.04 1.32 -17.59
N SER A 344 -13.09 2.05 -17.00
CA SER A 344 -12.80 3.44 -17.37
C SER A 344 -11.33 3.75 -17.21
N CYS A 345 -10.71 4.45 -18.16
CA CYS A 345 -9.35 4.99 -18.05
C CYS A 345 -9.32 6.43 -17.50
N ILE A 346 -10.47 7.11 -17.43
CA ILE A 346 -10.57 8.52 -17.00
C ILE A 346 -10.76 8.60 -15.49
N GLN A 347 -11.60 7.72 -14.92
CA GLN A 347 -11.87 7.73 -13.49
C GLN A 347 -10.63 7.27 -12.72
N LYS A 348 -10.10 8.13 -11.84
CA LYS A 348 -9.01 7.76 -10.94
C LYS A 348 -9.49 6.72 -9.93
N LYS A 349 -8.67 5.69 -9.71
CA LYS A 349 -8.94 4.59 -8.76
C LYS A 349 -7.69 4.06 -8.11
N VAL A 350 -7.84 3.49 -6.92
CA VAL A 350 -6.74 2.88 -6.17
C VAL A 350 -7.19 1.52 -5.64
N ILE A 351 -6.34 0.51 -5.80
CA ILE A 351 -6.52 -0.84 -5.27
C ILE A 351 -5.47 -1.06 -4.19
N PHE A 352 -5.90 -1.10 -2.94
CA PHE A 352 -5.06 -1.52 -1.82
C PHE A 352 -5.12 -3.05 -1.68
N MET A 353 -3.97 -3.69 -1.72
CA MET A 353 -3.81 -5.13 -1.56
C MET A 353 -3.02 -5.38 -0.27
N ASP A 354 -3.73 -5.63 0.82
CA ASP A 354 -3.09 -6.00 2.08
C ASP A 354 -2.60 -7.45 2.01
N GLU A 355 -1.47 -7.72 2.64
CA GLU A 355 -0.82 -9.04 2.67
C GLU A 355 -0.66 -9.69 1.28
N LEU A 356 -0.19 -8.91 0.31
CA LEU A 356 -0.05 -9.34 -1.08
C LEU A 356 0.83 -10.59 -1.23
N TRP A 357 1.77 -10.84 -0.29
CA TRP A 357 2.60 -12.02 -0.28
C TRP A 357 1.81 -13.34 -0.32
N LYS A 358 0.55 -13.35 0.13
CA LYS A 358 -0.33 -14.52 0.02
C LYS A 358 -0.60 -14.96 -1.42
N LEU A 359 -0.49 -14.05 -2.38
CA LEU A 359 -0.61 -14.38 -3.82
C LEU A 359 0.73 -14.59 -4.51
N ILE A 360 1.78 -13.91 -4.07
CA ILE A 360 3.08 -13.89 -4.74
C ILE A 360 4.19 -14.62 -3.98
N GLY A 361 3.94 -15.03 -2.73
CA GLY A 361 4.86 -15.78 -1.87
C GLY A 361 4.74 -17.29 -2.02
N THR A 362 5.23 -18.03 -1.02
CA THR A 362 5.26 -19.49 -1.01
C THR A 362 3.88 -20.15 -1.12
N ALA A 363 2.84 -19.51 -0.57
CA ALA A 363 1.45 -19.99 -0.66
C ALA A 363 0.78 -19.74 -1.99
N GLY A 364 1.34 -18.84 -2.83
CA GLY A 364 0.87 -18.52 -4.16
C GLY A 364 1.43 -19.48 -5.23
N ASN A 365 1.08 -19.18 -6.49
CA ASN A 365 1.69 -19.87 -7.61
C ASN A 365 2.16 -18.84 -8.67
N ARG A 366 2.98 -19.31 -9.62
CA ARG A 366 3.55 -18.44 -10.66
C ARG A 366 2.49 -17.75 -11.51
N LEU A 367 1.41 -18.40 -11.86
CA LEU A 367 0.36 -17.81 -12.70
C LEU A 367 -0.37 -16.68 -11.98
N ALA A 368 -0.68 -16.87 -10.68
CA ALA A 368 -1.28 -15.81 -9.87
C ALA A 368 -0.30 -14.64 -9.64
N ALA A 369 0.99 -14.93 -9.43
CA ALA A 369 2.02 -13.90 -9.27
C ALA A 369 2.25 -13.11 -10.57
N ASP A 370 2.25 -13.77 -11.73
CA ASP A 370 2.33 -13.11 -13.04
C ASP A 370 1.10 -12.20 -13.28
N TYR A 371 -0.10 -12.66 -12.91
CA TYR A 371 -1.33 -11.86 -12.99
C TYR A 371 -1.27 -10.59 -12.13
N VAL A 372 -0.82 -10.71 -10.89
CA VAL A 372 -0.61 -9.55 -10.01
C VAL A 372 0.40 -8.58 -10.61
N LEU A 373 1.54 -9.10 -11.09
CA LEU A 373 2.59 -8.27 -11.68
C LEU A 373 2.11 -7.55 -12.95
N GLU A 374 1.27 -8.20 -13.76
CA GLU A 374 0.65 -7.56 -14.91
C GLU A 374 -0.22 -6.37 -14.48
N ILE A 375 -1.06 -6.53 -13.45
CA ILE A 375 -1.87 -5.42 -12.91
C ILE A 375 -0.96 -4.23 -12.54
N PHE A 376 0.13 -4.46 -11.80
CA PHE A 376 1.07 -3.39 -11.42
C PHE A 376 1.69 -2.68 -12.62
N LYS A 377 1.91 -3.39 -13.74
CA LYS A 377 2.48 -2.82 -14.95
C LYS A 377 1.49 -1.98 -15.75
N VAL A 378 0.21 -2.39 -15.80
CA VAL A 378 -0.75 -1.82 -16.74
C VAL A 378 -1.80 -0.92 -16.10
N ILE A 379 -2.00 -0.96 -14.78
CA ILE A 379 -3.09 -0.26 -14.07
C ILE A 379 -3.09 1.25 -14.32
N ARG A 380 -1.92 1.85 -14.52
CA ARG A 380 -1.79 3.28 -14.87
C ARG A 380 -2.55 3.61 -16.16
N GLY A 381 -2.51 2.75 -17.17
CA GLY A 381 -3.23 2.92 -18.44
C GLY A 381 -4.75 2.97 -18.27
N TYR A 382 -5.26 2.46 -17.14
CA TYR A 382 -6.67 2.49 -16.75
C TYR A 382 -6.96 3.60 -15.71
N GLY A 383 -6.06 4.59 -15.55
CA GLY A 383 -6.24 5.67 -14.58
C GLY A 383 -6.14 5.20 -13.12
N GLY A 384 -5.48 4.07 -12.88
CA GLY A 384 -5.41 3.43 -11.58
C GLY A 384 -4.02 3.47 -10.93
N SER A 385 -4.01 3.15 -9.63
CA SER A 385 -2.84 2.88 -8.80
C SER A 385 -3.04 1.58 -8.04
N ALA A 386 -2.01 0.75 -7.98
CA ALA A 386 -1.94 -0.45 -7.15
C ALA A 386 -1.02 -0.19 -5.95
N ILE A 387 -1.52 -0.46 -4.75
CA ILE A 387 -0.77 -0.28 -3.50
C ILE A 387 -0.66 -1.64 -2.82
N ALA A 388 0.56 -2.19 -2.82
CA ALA A 388 0.88 -3.43 -2.12
C ALA A 388 1.24 -3.15 -0.67
N ALA A 389 0.67 -3.90 0.27
CA ALA A 389 1.11 -3.89 1.66
C ALA A 389 1.53 -5.30 2.08
N THR A 390 2.61 -5.40 2.86
CA THR A 390 3.08 -6.66 3.41
C THR A 390 3.70 -6.49 4.79
N GLN A 391 3.52 -7.48 5.63
CA GLN A 391 4.21 -7.60 6.92
C GLN A 391 5.26 -8.71 6.90
N ASP A 392 5.23 -9.59 5.93
CA ASP A 392 6.17 -10.68 5.78
C ASP A 392 7.10 -10.38 4.61
N ILE A 393 8.29 -9.89 4.94
CA ILE A 393 9.31 -9.53 3.95
C ILE A 393 9.93 -10.79 3.35
N SER A 394 10.11 -11.84 4.17
CA SER A 394 10.71 -13.09 3.74
C SER A 394 9.86 -13.79 2.69
N ASP A 395 8.56 -13.93 2.96
CA ASP A 395 7.62 -14.54 2.01
C ASP A 395 7.37 -13.68 0.78
N PHE A 396 7.41 -12.34 0.92
CA PHE A 396 7.30 -11.43 -0.21
C PHE A 396 8.42 -11.61 -1.25
N PHE A 397 9.60 -12.05 -0.81
CA PHE A 397 10.74 -12.34 -1.68
C PHE A 397 11.00 -13.84 -1.87
N ALA A 398 10.11 -14.74 -1.45
CA ALA A 398 10.37 -16.18 -1.47
C ALA A 398 10.20 -16.81 -2.87
N LEU A 399 9.18 -16.43 -3.63
CA LEU A 399 8.85 -17.08 -4.90
C LEU A 399 9.86 -16.68 -6.00
N ASP A 400 10.42 -17.70 -6.68
CA ASP A 400 11.39 -17.52 -7.78
C ASP A 400 12.57 -16.58 -7.41
N ASP A 401 13.22 -16.83 -6.27
CA ASP A 401 14.35 -16.02 -5.76
C ASP A 401 14.03 -14.52 -5.63
N GLY A 402 12.79 -14.22 -5.28
CA GLY A 402 12.31 -12.85 -5.06
C GLY A 402 11.97 -12.09 -6.34
N LYS A 403 11.88 -12.75 -7.47
CA LYS A 403 11.58 -12.12 -8.78
C LYS A 403 10.33 -11.25 -8.71
N TYR A 404 9.25 -11.75 -8.14
CA TYR A 404 7.95 -11.05 -8.07
C TYR A 404 7.96 -9.89 -7.08
N GLY A 405 8.49 -10.09 -5.89
CA GLY A 405 8.64 -9.04 -4.90
C GLY A 405 9.49 -7.88 -5.41
N LYS A 406 10.65 -8.18 -6.01
CA LYS A 406 11.52 -7.19 -6.66
C LYS A 406 10.81 -6.43 -7.78
N ALA A 407 10.06 -7.15 -8.62
CA ALA A 407 9.34 -6.54 -9.74
C ALA A 407 8.23 -5.58 -9.26
N ILE A 408 7.48 -5.94 -8.20
CA ILE A 408 6.46 -5.08 -7.59
C ILE A 408 7.08 -3.84 -6.95
N ILE A 409 8.19 -4.00 -6.20
CA ILE A 409 8.92 -2.87 -5.62
C ILE A 409 9.43 -1.92 -6.72
N ASN A 410 9.96 -2.45 -7.82
CA ASN A 410 10.43 -1.66 -8.95
C ASN A 410 9.27 -0.98 -9.71
N ALA A 411 8.10 -1.62 -9.77
CA ALA A 411 6.89 -1.06 -10.33
C ALA A 411 6.19 -0.05 -9.38
N SER A 412 6.70 0.12 -8.16
CA SER A 412 6.18 1.06 -7.15
C SER A 412 7.18 2.20 -6.96
N ARG A 413 6.85 3.40 -7.44
CA ARG A 413 7.72 4.58 -7.28
C ARG A 413 7.70 5.17 -5.89
N ILE A 414 6.61 4.97 -5.19
CA ILE A 414 6.40 5.43 -3.82
C ILE A 414 6.49 4.22 -2.89
N LYS A 415 7.31 4.33 -1.85
CA LYS A 415 7.45 3.28 -0.84
C LYS A 415 7.37 3.88 0.54
N PHE A 416 6.57 3.26 1.39
CA PHE A 416 6.48 3.56 2.81
C PHE A 416 7.10 2.39 3.56
N ILE A 417 8.21 2.61 4.22
CA ILE A 417 8.89 1.60 5.02
C ILE A 417 8.70 2.00 6.48
N LEU A 418 7.75 1.33 7.13
CA LEU A 418 7.51 1.46 8.56
C LEU A 418 8.60 0.72 9.34
N GLN A 419 8.44 0.59 10.64
CA GLN A 419 9.36 -0.20 11.46
C GLN A 419 9.47 -1.65 10.96
N LEU A 420 10.70 -2.16 10.90
CA LEU A 420 11.03 -3.54 10.56
C LEU A 420 11.97 -4.12 11.62
N GLU A 421 11.96 -5.44 11.76
CA GLU A 421 12.99 -6.16 12.50
C GLU A 421 14.34 -6.08 11.76
N GLU A 422 15.44 -6.28 12.47
CA GLU A 422 16.79 -6.06 11.96
C GLU A 422 17.07 -6.88 10.68
N ASP A 423 16.77 -8.17 10.69
CA ASP A 423 17.00 -9.06 9.53
C ASP A 423 16.17 -8.67 8.31
N GLU A 424 14.91 -8.25 8.53
CA GLU A 424 14.03 -7.77 7.49
C GLU A 424 14.51 -6.44 6.91
N ALA A 425 14.99 -5.52 7.77
CA ALA A 425 15.53 -4.23 7.36
C ALA A 425 16.77 -4.39 6.47
N PHE A 426 17.69 -5.30 6.80
CA PHE A 426 18.83 -5.62 5.95
C PHE A 426 18.44 -6.28 4.62
N THR A 427 17.38 -7.07 4.62
CA THR A 427 16.82 -7.63 3.38
C THR A 427 16.30 -6.51 2.48
N VAL A 428 15.52 -5.59 3.04
CA VAL A 428 14.98 -4.42 2.31
C VAL A 428 16.11 -3.48 1.85
N GLN A 429 17.17 -3.29 2.66
CA GLN A 429 18.34 -2.50 2.31
C GLN A 429 18.94 -2.95 0.98
N LYS A 430 19.17 -4.25 0.82
CA LYS A 430 19.76 -4.83 -0.41
C LYS A 430 18.88 -4.58 -1.64
N HIS A 431 17.56 -4.64 -1.49
CA HIS A 431 16.62 -4.49 -2.61
C HIS A 431 16.32 -3.03 -2.98
N LEU A 432 16.43 -2.10 -2.02
CA LEU A 432 16.14 -0.68 -2.22
C LEU A 432 17.39 0.19 -2.25
N SER A 433 18.58 -0.39 -2.10
CA SER A 433 19.85 0.34 -2.01
C SER A 433 19.77 1.46 -0.97
N LEU A 434 19.37 1.08 0.26
CA LEU A 434 19.33 2.01 1.38
C LEU A 434 20.75 2.18 1.97
N SER A 435 21.04 3.35 2.53
CA SER A 435 22.25 3.54 3.33
C SER A 435 22.13 2.82 4.68
N ASP A 436 23.26 2.70 5.39
CA ASP A 436 23.26 2.10 6.70
C ASP A 436 22.44 2.95 7.70
N GLU A 437 22.52 4.29 7.57
CA GLU A 437 21.76 5.24 8.39
C GLU A 437 20.25 5.12 8.12
N GLU A 438 19.84 5.01 6.84
CA GLU A 438 18.44 4.81 6.48
C GLU A 438 17.91 3.47 7.03
N THR A 439 18.72 2.43 7.00
CA THR A 439 18.38 1.10 7.53
C THR A 439 18.24 1.13 9.04
N MET A 440 19.20 1.75 9.74
CA MET A 440 19.13 1.93 11.19
C MET A 440 17.94 2.80 11.61
N GLN A 441 17.57 3.80 10.78
CA GLN A 441 16.37 4.60 11.03
C GLN A 441 15.09 3.77 10.95
N ILE A 442 14.97 2.86 9.96
CA ILE A 442 13.81 1.96 9.83
C ILE A 442 13.66 1.06 11.06
N ILE A 443 14.77 0.50 11.58
CA ILE A 443 14.78 -0.34 12.78
C ILE A 443 14.32 0.47 14.01
N ARG A 444 14.75 1.73 14.12
CA ARG A 444 14.46 2.63 15.25
C ARG A 444 13.14 3.41 15.11
N ASN A 445 12.44 3.30 14.01
CA ASN A 445 11.17 3.99 13.82
C ASN A 445 10.18 3.62 14.93
N ASN A 446 9.45 4.61 15.41
CA ASN A 446 8.31 4.36 16.29
C ASN A 446 7.07 3.99 15.47
N ARG A 447 6.06 3.44 16.15
CA ARG A 447 4.77 3.16 15.51
C ARG A 447 4.17 4.44 14.90
N GLY A 448 3.88 4.41 13.60
CA GLY A 448 3.37 5.56 12.85
C GLY A 448 4.46 6.43 12.21
N GLU A 449 5.73 6.10 12.40
CA GLU A 449 6.83 6.68 11.62
C GLU A 449 7.14 5.78 10.41
N ALA A 450 7.54 6.38 9.30
CA ALA A 450 7.94 5.67 8.09
C ALA A 450 9.08 6.39 7.37
N LEU A 451 9.97 5.63 6.76
CA LEU A 451 10.83 6.14 5.71
C LEU A 451 10.01 6.18 4.42
N LEU A 452 9.69 7.37 3.95
CA LEU A 452 9.05 7.61 2.67
C LEU A 452 10.12 7.72 1.59
N CYS A 453 10.09 6.77 0.66
CA CYS A 453 10.88 6.84 -0.57
C CYS A 453 9.95 7.28 -1.71
N ALA A 454 10.13 8.50 -2.20
CA ALA A 454 9.37 9.08 -3.29
C ALA A 454 10.35 9.52 -4.39
N ASN A 455 10.41 8.78 -5.49
CA ASN A 455 11.45 8.91 -6.51
C ASN A 455 12.87 8.78 -5.94
N ARG A 456 13.63 9.88 -5.92
CA ARG A 456 15.00 9.95 -5.36
C ARG A 456 15.04 10.42 -3.91
N ASN A 457 13.94 10.97 -3.43
CA ASN A 457 13.87 11.50 -2.08
C ASN A 457 13.55 10.37 -1.09
N LYS A 458 14.30 10.32 0.01
CA LYS A 458 14.09 9.41 1.12
C LYS A 458 13.99 10.23 2.40
N ILE A 459 12.83 10.28 2.99
CA ILE A 459 12.51 11.22 4.07
C ILE A 459 11.74 10.48 5.17
N VAL A 460 12.12 10.70 6.41
CA VAL A 460 11.38 10.15 7.56
C VAL A 460 10.17 11.02 7.84
N ILE A 461 9.01 10.41 7.83
CA ILE A 461 7.73 11.05 8.11
C ILE A 461 7.07 10.46 9.36
N ASP A 462 6.35 11.31 10.07
CA ASP A 462 5.46 10.95 11.16
C ASP A 462 4.01 11.04 10.64
N ILE A 463 3.35 9.91 10.50
CA ILE A 463 2.01 9.78 9.92
C ILE A 463 0.99 10.37 10.87
N LYS A 464 0.29 11.42 10.45
CA LYS A 464 -0.67 12.14 11.30
C LYS A 464 -2.10 12.00 10.83
N ALA A 465 -3.00 11.80 11.79
CA ALA A 465 -4.44 11.84 11.61
C ALA A 465 -5.06 12.85 12.57
N SER A 466 -6.18 13.46 12.17
CA SER A 466 -6.97 14.25 13.12
C SER A 466 -7.50 13.35 14.24
N PRO A 467 -7.80 13.87 15.45
CA PRO A 467 -8.36 13.06 16.53
C PRO A 467 -9.63 12.29 16.13
N TYR A 468 -10.45 12.88 15.28
CA TYR A 468 -11.67 12.26 14.76
C TYR A 468 -11.35 11.01 13.90
N ILE A 469 -10.45 11.16 12.92
CA ILE A 469 -10.01 10.05 12.06
C ILE A 469 -9.27 9.01 12.91
N TYR A 470 -8.35 9.43 13.80
CA TYR A 470 -7.62 8.52 14.69
C TYR A 470 -8.57 7.64 15.49
N ASN A 471 -9.60 8.24 16.09
CA ASN A 471 -10.60 7.50 16.83
C ASN A 471 -11.36 6.48 15.96
N ALA A 472 -11.63 6.78 14.69
CA ALA A 472 -12.30 5.86 13.79
C ALA A 472 -11.43 4.65 13.39
N ILE A 473 -10.13 4.87 13.15
CA ILE A 473 -9.22 3.87 12.57
C ILE A 473 -8.30 3.18 13.58
N THR A 474 -8.26 3.64 14.85
CA THR A 474 -7.38 3.05 15.85
C THR A 474 -7.74 1.60 16.15
N THR A 475 -6.72 0.73 16.16
CA THR A 475 -6.81 -0.66 16.58
C THR A 475 -6.18 -0.89 17.96
N LYS A 476 -5.77 0.19 18.64
CA LYS A 476 -5.15 0.11 19.97
C LYS A 476 -6.18 -0.31 21.01
N ARG A 477 -5.91 -1.42 21.71
CA ARG A 477 -6.84 -2.02 22.67
C ARG A 477 -7.39 -1.04 23.70
N SER A 478 -6.53 -0.20 24.29
CA SER A 478 -6.94 0.81 25.27
C SER A 478 -7.96 1.82 24.71
N ASP A 479 -7.85 2.17 23.44
CA ASP A 479 -8.75 3.12 22.80
C ASP A 479 -10.06 2.44 22.40
N LEU A 480 -10.01 1.17 21.98
CA LEU A 480 -11.22 0.36 21.73
C LEU A 480 -12.02 0.13 23.01
N GLU A 481 -11.37 -0.10 24.16
CA GLU A 481 -12.05 -0.24 25.45
C GLU A 481 -12.76 1.08 25.87
N LYS A 482 -12.11 2.24 25.65
CA LYS A 482 -12.74 3.55 25.85
C LYS A 482 -13.96 3.79 24.95
N LYS A 483 -13.84 3.43 23.64
CA LYS A 483 -14.96 3.51 22.69
C LYS A 483 -16.13 2.64 23.13
N ARG A 484 -15.85 1.41 23.57
CA ARG A 484 -16.89 0.48 24.02
C ARG A 484 -17.63 1.05 25.24
N LYS A 485 -16.93 1.60 26.23
CA LYS A 485 -17.53 2.23 27.39
C LYS A 485 -18.46 3.38 26.99
N ARG A 486 -17.97 4.32 26.15
CA ARG A 486 -18.81 5.43 25.65
C ARG A 486 -20.07 4.98 24.94
N LYS A 487 -19.96 3.98 24.05
CA LYS A 487 -21.13 3.43 23.35
C LYS A 487 -22.13 2.74 24.29
N MET A 488 -21.67 2.17 25.41
CA MET A 488 -22.55 1.62 26.44
C MET A 488 -23.26 2.73 27.21
N GLU A 489 -22.53 3.76 27.64
CA GLU A 489 -23.09 4.93 28.34
C GLU A 489 -24.12 5.69 27.48
N GLU A 490 -23.83 5.86 26.18
CA GLU A 490 -24.78 6.47 25.22
C GLU A 490 -26.06 5.63 25.08
N ARG A 491 -25.98 4.30 25.02
CA ARG A 491 -27.15 3.41 24.94
C ARG A 491 -28.00 3.47 26.22
N GLU A 492 -27.37 3.46 27.38
CA GLU A 492 -28.06 3.59 28.68
C GLU A 492 -28.77 4.94 28.84
N GLN A 493 -28.27 6.00 28.19
CA GLN A 493 -28.93 7.33 28.16
C GLN A 493 -30.10 7.40 27.18
N TYR A 494 -30.14 6.55 26.14
CA TYR A 494 -31.25 6.49 25.20
C TYR A 494 -32.38 5.53 25.66
N ASP A 495 -32.04 4.56 26.51
CA ASP A 495 -33.01 3.58 27.06
C ASP A 495 -33.68 4.08 28.36
N ASN A 496 -33.26 5.22 28.92
CA ASN A 496 -33.88 5.96 30.03
C ASN A 496 -34.62 7.20 29.50
#